data_34af5d1e817ce0fd5ae87d227724e618
#
_entry.id   34af5d1e817ce0fd5ae87d227724e618
#
_cell.length_a   1.000
_cell.length_b   1.000
_cell.length_c   1.000
_cell.angle_alpha   90.00
_cell.angle_beta   90.00
_cell.angle_gamma   90.00
#
_symmetry.space_group_name_H-M   'P 1'
#
loop_
_entity.id
_entity.type
_entity.pdbx_description
1 polymer ?
#
loop_
_entity_poly.entity_id
_entity_poly.type
_entity_poly.pdbx_seq_one_letter_code
_entity_poly.pdbx_strand_id
1 'polypeptide(L)'
;MTAQEADEKIKELGEKYSYLNDSEAYEQDEKIAYHSDEKRHSHHGKKGKKKKSTAKKIVLGILLFILLLILVGAVALIIMINSGKKDLLDYSDTKIETVEEAETEDDGKTVRYNGKIYRLNENITSIACLGVDKEEINQNGVIGTAGQADTIMVIAFDTVTGAAKLISIPRDTVAPIDIYATNGSYLRTENTQICLAYAYGDGGETSCENVIASVRKIMYGIPINSYAALDMSGISVLNDKVGGVKVEVLETVGPFKKGQTVTLKGENAMKYVRYRNKDRIDASLLRMQRQLQYVREFTSTAVKKVTANPSSVTDIYNTAMKYAYTNVGLSKASYFATRFVAGASPQFENCSVPGKIVEGKDGYAEFYIEEKSFYELILSVYYNEVGTY
;
A
#
# COMPACT_ATOMS: atom_id res chain seq x y z
N MET A 1 -33.21 -6.63 -20.26
CA MET A 1 -32.79 -7.23 -21.55
C MET A 1 -32.99 -8.74 -21.41
N THR A 2 -33.93 -9.30 -22.14
CA THR A 2 -34.21 -10.73 -22.14
C THR A 2 -33.17 -11.46 -23.01
N ALA A 3 -33.04 -12.79 -22.83
CA ALA A 3 -32.10 -13.58 -23.64
C ALA A 3 -32.35 -13.44 -25.15
N GLN A 4 -33.62 -13.28 -25.55
CA GLN A 4 -34.03 -13.05 -26.94
C GLN A 4 -33.53 -11.68 -27.51
N GLU A 5 -33.58 -10.62 -26.72
CA GLU A 5 -33.04 -9.30 -27.12
C GLU A 5 -31.52 -9.29 -27.26
N ALA A 6 -30.79 -10.14 -26.48
CA ALA A 6 -29.37 -10.32 -26.59
C ALA A 6 -28.95 -11.06 -27.86
N ASP A 7 -29.67 -12.12 -28.23
CA ASP A 7 -29.43 -12.90 -29.46
C ASP A 7 -29.71 -12.10 -30.74
N GLU A 8 -30.76 -11.27 -30.73
CA GLU A 8 -31.07 -10.39 -31.85
C GLU A 8 -29.99 -9.32 -32.07
N LYS A 9 -29.47 -8.77 -31.00
CA LYS A 9 -28.38 -7.76 -31.04
C LYS A 9 -27.04 -8.36 -31.47
N ILE A 10 -26.73 -9.60 -31.12
CA ILE A 10 -25.56 -10.33 -31.60
C ILE A 10 -25.66 -10.60 -33.09
N LYS A 11 -26.86 -10.95 -33.60
CA LYS A 11 -27.10 -11.18 -35.02
C LYS A 11 -26.97 -9.89 -35.83
N GLU A 12 -27.50 -8.77 -35.35
CA GLU A 12 -27.38 -7.45 -35.96
C GLU A 12 -25.91 -6.96 -36.05
N LEU A 13 -25.10 -7.22 -35.01
CA LEU A 13 -23.67 -6.92 -35.01
C LEU A 13 -22.89 -7.85 -35.97
N GLY A 14 -23.27 -9.13 -36.09
CA GLY A 14 -22.67 -10.05 -37.04
C GLY A 14 -22.86 -9.63 -38.51
N GLU A 15 -24.08 -9.16 -38.87
CA GLU A 15 -24.39 -8.64 -40.22
C GLU A 15 -23.69 -7.33 -40.52
N LYS A 16 -23.55 -6.44 -39.52
CA LYS A 16 -22.90 -5.11 -39.66
C LYS A 16 -21.38 -5.20 -39.91
N TYR A 17 -20.74 -6.30 -39.51
CA TYR A 17 -19.29 -6.49 -39.64
C TYR A 17 -18.88 -7.65 -40.56
N SER A 18 -19.81 -8.18 -41.36
CA SER A 18 -19.55 -9.30 -42.29
C SER A 18 -18.49 -8.97 -43.38
N TYR A 19 -18.29 -7.69 -43.69
CA TYR A 19 -17.29 -7.24 -44.66
C TYR A 19 -15.83 -7.29 -44.13
N LEU A 20 -15.59 -7.63 -42.87
CA LEU A 20 -14.24 -7.77 -42.34
C LEU A 20 -13.67 -9.20 -42.49
N ASN A 21 -14.45 -10.13 -43.01
CA ASN A 21 -14.04 -11.54 -43.16
C ASN A 21 -13.74 -11.97 -44.62
N ASP A 22 -13.77 -11.03 -45.60
CA ASP A 22 -13.41 -11.34 -46.99
C ASP A 22 -11.88 -11.21 -47.17
N SER A 23 -11.14 -12.22 -46.66
CA SER A 23 -9.71 -12.40 -46.97
C SER A 23 -9.46 -13.21 -48.25
N GLU A 24 -10.48 -13.50 -49.06
CA GLU A 24 -10.36 -14.26 -50.33
C GLU A 24 -10.30 -13.42 -51.61
N ALA A 25 -10.32 -12.11 -51.52
CA ALA A 25 -10.33 -11.21 -52.71
C ALA A 25 -8.96 -10.87 -53.30
N TYR A 26 -7.84 -11.35 -52.75
CA TYR A 26 -6.49 -10.95 -53.21
C TYR A 26 -5.73 -12.02 -54.04
N GLU A 27 -6.35 -13.16 -54.39
CA GLU A 27 -5.65 -14.22 -55.17
C GLU A 27 -6.02 -14.33 -56.64
N GLN A 28 -6.85 -13.45 -57.22
CA GLN A 28 -7.27 -13.55 -58.64
C GLN A 28 -6.63 -12.58 -59.60
N ASP A 29 -5.81 -11.62 -59.19
CA ASP A 29 -5.19 -10.64 -60.12
C ASP A 29 -3.77 -11.03 -60.62
N GLU A 30 -3.25 -12.21 -60.34
CA GLU A 30 -1.91 -12.63 -60.79
C GLU A 30 -1.86 -13.57 -61.99
N LYS A 31 -2.98 -13.90 -62.67
CA LYS A 31 -3.02 -14.88 -63.75
C LYS A 31 -3.41 -14.40 -65.13
N ILE A 32 -3.47 -13.09 -65.40
CA ILE A 32 -3.72 -12.57 -66.79
C ILE A 32 -2.62 -11.59 -67.16
N ALA A 33 -1.44 -12.05 -67.44
CA ALA A 33 -0.40 -11.33 -68.24
C ALA A 33 0.71 -12.27 -68.71
N TYR A 34 0.34 -13.30 -69.48
CA TYR A 34 1.31 -13.96 -70.35
C TYR A 34 0.60 -14.22 -71.68
N HIS A 35 0.77 -13.28 -72.66
CA HIS A 35 1.03 -13.55 -74.06
C HIS A 35 1.00 -12.26 -74.91
N SER A 36 2.02 -12.18 -75.71
CA SER A 36 2.25 -11.33 -76.93
C SER A 36 3.11 -10.09 -76.66
N ASP A 37 4.19 -9.96 -77.28
CA ASP A 37 4.80 -9.99 -78.52
C ASP A 37 6.21 -9.35 -78.50
N GLU A 38 7.15 -10.05 -79.12
CA GLU A 38 8.45 -9.49 -79.50
C GLU A 38 8.29 -8.31 -80.47
N LYS A 39 8.96 -7.18 -80.18
CA LYS A 39 9.70 -6.39 -81.19
C LYS A 39 10.74 -5.49 -80.53
N ARG A 40 11.96 -5.67 -81.01
CA ARG A 40 13.16 -4.87 -80.75
C ARG A 40 12.95 -3.38 -80.93
N HIS A 41 13.49 -2.59 -80.00
CA HIS A 41 14.32 -1.42 -80.30
C HIS A 41 15.22 -1.05 -79.12
N SER A 42 16.51 -0.96 -79.40
CA SER A 42 17.58 -0.50 -78.54
C SER A 42 17.41 0.99 -78.21
N HIS A 43 17.41 1.35 -76.95
CA HIS A 43 17.85 2.67 -76.51
C HIS A 43 18.52 2.63 -75.16
N HIS A 44 19.63 3.32 -75.04
CA HIS A 44 20.54 3.50 -73.92
C HIS A 44 19.83 3.72 -72.60
N GLY A 45 20.11 2.81 -71.67
CA GLY A 45 19.60 2.91 -70.28
C GLY A 45 20.41 3.89 -69.45
N LYS A 46 19.77 4.95 -69.00
CA LYS A 46 20.19 5.71 -67.83
C LYS A 46 19.91 4.86 -66.61
N LYS A 47 20.95 4.41 -65.91
CA LYS A 47 20.86 3.73 -64.62
C LYS A 47 20.09 4.62 -63.61
N GLY A 48 18.82 4.30 -63.39
CA GLY A 48 18.01 4.91 -62.29
C GLY A 48 18.65 4.49 -60.96
N LYS A 49 19.19 5.47 -60.23
CA LYS A 49 19.63 5.31 -58.84
C LYS A 49 18.46 4.82 -58.01
N LYS A 50 18.53 3.60 -57.48
CA LYS A 50 17.54 3.00 -56.60
C LYS A 50 17.26 3.92 -55.38
N LYS A 51 16.02 4.44 -55.28
CA LYS A 51 15.48 5.18 -54.10
C LYS A 51 15.33 4.28 -52.85
N LYS A 52 16.36 3.46 -52.52
CA LYS A 52 16.36 2.62 -51.29
C LYS A 52 16.83 3.34 -50.03
N SER A 53 17.25 4.61 -50.14
CA SER A 53 17.81 5.39 -49.02
C SER A 53 16.77 6.08 -48.15
N THR A 54 15.64 6.53 -48.72
CA THR A 54 14.67 7.37 -47.99
C THR A 54 13.82 6.55 -47.02
N ALA A 55 13.33 5.38 -47.42
CA ALA A 55 12.55 4.51 -46.55
C ALA A 55 13.37 4.01 -45.33
N LYS A 56 14.65 3.63 -45.54
CA LYS A 56 15.55 3.28 -44.43
C LYS A 56 15.78 4.42 -43.45
N LYS A 57 15.91 5.66 -43.95
CA LYS A 57 16.07 6.85 -43.09
C LYS A 57 14.79 7.16 -42.30
N ILE A 58 13.61 6.98 -42.89
CA ILE A 58 12.32 7.16 -42.20
C ILE A 58 12.15 6.10 -41.11
N VAL A 59 12.41 4.81 -41.42
CA VAL A 59 12.34 3.74 -40.44
C VAL A 59 13.33 3.98 -39.29
N LEU A 60 14.57 4.37 -39.60
CA LEU A 60 15.57 4.71 -38.59
C LEU A 60 15.13 5.91 -37.73
N GLY A 61 14.52 6.94 -38.34
CA GLY A 61 13.96 8.09 -37.63
C GLY A 61 12.84 7.69 -36.67
N ILE A 62 11.93 6.79 -37.09
CA ILE A 62 10.86 6.27 -36.22
C ILE A 62 11.44 5.46 -35.05
N LEU A 63 12.43 4.58 -35.32
CA LEU A 63 13.11 3.81 -34.27
C LEU A 63 13.83 4.70 -33.25
N LEU A 64 14.53 5.73 -33.73
CA LEU A 64 15.18 6.72 -32.84
C LEU A 64 14.15 7.51 -32.03
N PHE A 65 13.02 7.87 -32.61
CA PHE A 65 11.93 8.55 -31.89
C PHE A 65 11.31 7.66 -30.82
N ILE A 66 11.06 6.37 -31.13
CA ILE A 66 10.57 5.39 -30.15
C ILE A 66 11.61 5.18 -29.03
N LEU A 67 12.89 5.08 -29.37
CA LEU A 67 13.96 4.97 -28.41
C LEU A 67 14.04 6.21 -27.49
N LEU A 68 13.86 7.42 -28.06
CA LEU A 68 13.80 8.66 -27.29
C LEU A 68 12.61 8.67 -26.33
N LEU A 69 11.42 8.24 -26.78
CA LEU A 69 10.24 8.13 -25.90
C LEU A 69 10.46 7.15 -24.75
N ILE A 70 11.10 6.00 -25.04
CA ILE A 70 11.46 5.02 -24.01
C ILE A 70 12.46 5.63 -23.02
N LEU A 71 13.46 6.35 -23.51
CA LEU A 71 14.45 7.02 -22.66
C LEU A 71 13.82 8.10 -21.76
N VAL A 72 12.95 8.94 -22.34
CA VAL A 72 12.20 9.96 -21.58
C VAL A 72 11.31 9.30 -20.53
N GLY A 73 10.61 8.24 -20.89
CA GLY A 73 9.80 7.45 -19.94
C GLY A 73 10.63 6.85 -18.81
N ALA A 74 11.79 6.28 -19.12
CA ALA A 74 12.72 5.74 -18.13
C ALA A 74 13.25 6.80 -17.18
N VAL A 75 13.64 7.98 -17.70
CA VAL A 75 14.09 9.12 -16.89
C VAL A 75 12.96 9.61 -15.97
N ALA A 76 11.74 9.76 -16.50
CA ALA A 76 10.58 10.16 -15.70
C ALA A 76 10.29 9.15 -14.58
N LEU A 77 10.40 7.86 -14.85
CA LEU A 77 10.25 6.80 -13.85
C LEU A 77 11.31 6.89 -12.75
N ILE A 78 12.58 7.11 -13.12
CA ILE A 78 13.68 7.27 -12.16
C ILE A 78 13.45 8.50 -11.27
N ILE A 79 13.04 9.63 -11.85
CA ILE A 79 12.71 10.85 -11.08
C ILE A 79 11.56 10.56 -10.11
N MET A 80 10.51 9.90 -10.57
CA MET A 80 9.36 9.54 -9.74
C MET A 80 9.74 8.63 -8.58
N ILE A 81 10.56 7.59 -8.81
CA ILE A 81 11.05 6.68 -7.77
C ILE A 81 11.93 7.44 -6.76
N ASN A 82 12.83 8.31 -7.22
CA ASN A 82 13.70 9.08 -6.34
C ASN A 82 12.92 10.11 -5.50
N SER A 83 11.89 10.75 -6.06
CA SER A 83 10.98 11.61 -5.30
C SER A 83 10.27 10.81 -4.21
N GLY A 84 9.71 9.65 -4.55
CA GLY A 84 9.06 8.77 -3.59
C GLY A 84 10.01 8.32 -2.46
N LYS A 85 11.27 8.02 -2.79
CA LYS A 85 12.30 7.72 -1.80
C LYS A 85 12.53 8.88 -0.84
N LYS A 86 12.71 10.10 -1.37
CA LYS A 86 12.95 11.30 -0.57
C LYS A 86 11.80 11.57 0.39
N ASP A 87 10.56 11.51 -0.11
CA ASP A 87 9.36 11.78 0.70
C ASP A 87 9.16 10.72 1.82
N LEU A 88 9.60 9.48 1.59
CA LEU A 88 9.48 8.38 2.55
C LEU A 88 10.55 8.43 3.65
N LEU A 89 11.76 8.83 3.30
CA LEU A 89 12.94 8.83 4.18
C LEU A 89 13.31 10.26 4.62
N ASP A 90 12.32 11.14 4.75
CA ASP A 90 12.54 12.50 5.25
C ASP A 90 12.62 12.50 6.78
N TYR A 91 13.84 12.69 7.27
CA TYR A 91 14.20 12.85 8.68
C TYR A 91 14.72 14.27 8.99
N SER A 92 14.55 15.23 8.07
CA SER A 92 15.19 16.55 8.16
C SER A 92 14.75 17.37 9.37
N ASP A 93 13.47 17.31 9.70
CA ASP A 93 12.85 18.08 10.80
C ASP A 93 12.51 17.19 12.01
N THR A 94 13.16 16.02 12.13
CA THR A 94 12.83 15.05 13.16
C THR A 94 13.60 15.37 14.45
N LYS A 95 12.86 15.62 15.51
CA LYS A 95 13.35 15.61 16.89
C LYS A 95 12.78 14.37 17.59
N ILE A 96 13.65 13.42 17.89
CA ILE A 96 13.25 12.19 18.58
C ILE A 96 13.47 12.42 20.08
N GLU A 97 12.39 12.21 20.83
CA GLU A 97 12.39 12.25 22.29
C GLU A 97 12.91 10.92 22.85
N THR A 98 13.24 10.91 24.13
CA THR A 98 13.80 9.74 24.80
C THR A 98 13.27 9.62 26.21
N VAL A 99 13.48 8.48 26.83
CA VAL A 99 13.21 8.29 28.26
C VAL A 99 14.26 8.99 29.12
N GLU A 100 13.96 9.25 30.38
CA GLU A 100 14.79 10.01 31.30
C GLU A 100 16.18 9.36 31.50
N GLU A 101 16.26 8.03 31.42
CA GLU A 101 17.51 7.27 31.61
C GLU A 101 18.40 7.23 30.37
N ALA A 102 17.98 7.79 29.24
CA ALA A 102 18.75 7.78 28.00
C ALA A 102 19.40 9.16 27.73
N GLU A 103 20.67 9.13 27.33
CA GLU A 103 21.38 10.31 26.84
C GLU A 103 21.29 10.36 25.31
N THR A 104 21.12 11.54 24.74
CA THR A 104 20.98 11.71 23.29
C THR A 104 21.88 12.77 22.72
N GLU A 105 22.26 12.57 21.47
CA GLU A 105 22.97 13.49 20.61
C GLU A 105 22.23 13.61 19.26
N ASP A 106 22.46 14.66 18.51
CA ASP A 106 21.93 14.85 17.14
C ASP A 106 20.41 14.72 17.06
N ASP A 107 19.67 15.43 17.92
CA ASP A 107 18.20 15.42 17.97
C ASP A 107 17.60 14.01 18.14
N GLY A 108 18.27 13.15 18.93
CA GLY A 108 17.84 11.79 19.19
C GLY A 108 18.33 10.75 18.18
N LYS A 109 19.14 11.12 17.18
CA LYS A 109 19.70 10.18 16.20
C LYS A 109 20.78 9.28 16.79
N THR A 110 21.47 9.72 17.82
CA THR A 110 22.39 8.90 18.62
C THR A 110 21.90 8.81 20.05
N VAL A 111 21.76 7.60 20.55
CA VAL A 111 21.21 7.31 21.89
C VAL A 111 22.20 6.45 22.66
N ARG A 112 22.48 6.83 23.92
CA ARG A 112 23.21 6.02 24.90
C ARG A 112 22.20 5.51 25.93
N TYR A 113 22.04 4.19 25.99
CA TYR A 113 21.06 3.56 26.86
C TYR A 113 21.52 2.18 27.31
N ASN A 114 21.41 1.89 28.61
CA ASN A 114 21.79 0.59 29.22
C ASN A 114 23.22 0.13 28.82
N GLY A 115 24.21 1.04 28.81
CA GLY A 115 25.61 0.74 28.49
C GLY A 115 25.90 0.53 26.99
N LYS A 116 24.92 0.77 26.11
CA LYS A 116 25.01 0.60 24.67
C LYS A 116 24.81 1.92 23.94
N ILE A 117 25.44 2.03 22.78
CA ILE A 117 25.28 3.16 21.87
C ILE A 117 24.45 2.70 20.68
N TYR A 118 23.38 3.43 20.41
CA TYR A 118 22.45 3.19 19.32
C TYR A 118 22.48 4.34 18.32
N ARG A 119 22.42 4.03 17.03
CA ARG A 119 22.33 5.03 15.97
C ARG A 119 21.09 4.77 15.13
N LEU A 120 20.30 5.83 14.88
CA LEU A 120 19.09 5.77 14.06
C LEU A 120 19.40 5.21 12.66
N ASN A 121 18.60 4.24 12.22
CA ASN A 121 18.66 3.72 10.87
C ASN A 121 17.73 4.54 9.95
N GLU A 122 18.27 5.58 9.34
CA GLU A 122 17.53 6.46 8.42
C GLU A 122 17.08 5.76 7.11
N ASN A 123 17.39 4.47 6.93
CA ASN A 123 16.82 3.68 5.83
C ASN A 123 15.45 3.09 6.16
N ILE A 124 14.98 3.23 7.39
CA ILE A 124 13.66 2.74 7.78
C ILE A 124 12.61 3.82 7.48
N THR A 125 11.58 3.46 6.74
CA THR A 125 10.39 4.29 6.56
C THR A 125 9.21 3.68 7.29
N SER A 126 8.33 4.55 7.83
CA SER A 126 7.14 4.12 8.57
C SER A 126 5.87 4.47 7.83
N ILE A 127 4.94 3.50 7.77
CA ILE A 127 3.59 3.66 7.22
C ILE A 127 2.59 3.32 8.32
N ALA A 128 1.72 4.28 8.68
CA ALA A 128 0.59 3.99 9.55
C ALA A 128 -0.54 3.35 8.74
N CYS A 129 -0.97 2.16 9.15
CA CYS A 129 -2.12 1.46 8.60
C CYS A 129 -3.27 1.55 9.59
N LEU A 130 -4.35 2.21 9.19
CA LEU A 130 -5.53 2.46 10.01
C LEU A 130 -6.71 1.66 9.48
N GLY A 131 -7.39 0.91 10.33
CA GLY A 131 -8.68 0.30 10.02
C GLY A 131 -9.79 1.10 10.66
N VAL A 132 -10.66 1.70 9.85
CA VAL A 132 -11.74 2.58 10.33
C VAL A 132 -13.05 1.80 10.41
N ASP A 133 -13.75 1.90 11.52
CA ASP A 133 -15.06 1.25 11.71
C ASP A 133 -16.19 2.03 11.03
N LYS A 134 -16.09 2.12 9.70
CA LYS A 134 -17.14 2.68 8.82
C LYS A 134 -17.28 1.82 7.58
N GLU A 135 -18.46 1.84 6.97
CA GLU A 135 -18.69 1.16 5.68
C GLU A 135 -18.04 1.92 4.53
N GLU A 136 -17.95 3.27 4.64
CA GLU A 136 -17.26 4.14 3.69
C GLU A 136 -16.51 5.24 4.44
N ILE A 137 -15.28 5.52 4.03
CA ILE A 137 -14.52 6.67 4.51
C ILE A 137 -15.12 7.93 3.89
N ASN A 138 -15.71 8.79 4.75
CA ASN A 138 -16.32 10.02 4.33
C ASN A 138 -15.39 11.22 4.65
N GLN A 139 -14.85 11.84 3.60
CA GLN A 139 -13.94 13.00 3.68
C GLN A 139 -14.64 14.33 4.10
N ASN A 140 -15.96 14.32 4.29
CA ASN A 140 -16.73 15.51 4.72
C ASN A 140 -17.42 15.24 6.07
N GLY A 141 -16.82 14.41 6.90
CA GLY A 141 -17.36 14.10 8.22
C GLY A 141 -17.42 15.33 9.14
N VAL A 142 -18.44 15.39 9.95
CA VAL A 142 -18.50 16.38 11.04
C VAL A 142 -17.53 15.96 12.13
N ILE A 143 -16.69 16.88 12.59
CA ILE A 143 -15.73 16.65 13.68
C ILE A 143 -16.46 16.08 14.90
N GLY A 144 -15.93 15.03 15.48
CA GLY A 144 -16.56 14.26 16.57
C GLY A 144 -17.39 13.07 16.09
N THR A 145 -17.66 12.92 14.77
CA THR A 145 -18.49 11.85 14.20
C THR A 145 -17.79 11.04 13.11
N ALA A 146 -16.52 11.32 12.83
CA ALA A 146 -15.76 10.69 11.74
C ALA A 146 -15.52 9.18 11.90
N GLY A 147 -15.91 8.57 13.04
CA GLY A 147 -15.67 7.17 13.37
C GLY A 147 -14.43 6.99 14.24
N GLN A 148 -13.95 5.77 14.37
CA GLN A 148 -12.79 5.44 15.20
C GLN A 148 -11.79 4.61 14.40
N ALA A 149 -10.49 4.81 14.68
CA ALA A 149 -9.44 3.93 14.17
C ALA A 149 -9.39 2.66 15.02
N ASP A 150 -10.17 1.64 14.65
CA ASP A 150 -10.27 0.36 15.36
C ASP A 150 -9.04 -0.52 15.22
N THR A 151 -8.22 -0.25 14.22
CA THR A 151 -6.92 -0.88 13.98
C THR A 151 -5.90 0.21 13.78
N ILE A 152 -4.82 0.18 14.55
CA ILE A 152 -3.69 1.10 14.42
C ILE A 152 -2.42 0.25 14.36
N MET A 153 -1.75 0.29 13.23
CA MET A 153 -0.54 -0.48 12.97
C MET A 153 0.51 0.42 12.31
N VAL A 154 1.76 0.31 12.74
CA VAL A 154 2.88 0.97 12.05
C VAL A 154 3.75 -0.10 11.41
N ILE A 155 3.92 -0.02 10.11
CA ILE A 155 4.87 -0.85 9.36
C ILE A 155 6.18 -0.07 9.26
N ALA A 156 7.20 -0.52 9.99
CA ALA A 156 8.57 -0.04 9.85
C ALA A 156 9.28 -0.92 8.80
N PHE A 157 9.60 -0.32 7.65
CA PHE A 157 10.19 -1.01 6.51
C PHE A 157 11.61 -0.53 6.24
N ASP A 158 12.59 -1.41 6.36
CA ASP A 158 13.98 -1.13 5.97
C ASP A 158 14.12 -1.21 4.45
N THR A 159 14.37 -0.07 3.84
CA THR A 159 14.46 0.06 2.38
C THR A 159 15.73 -0.54 1.77
N VAL A 160 16.72 -0.89 2.57
CA VAL A 160 17.97 -1.52 2.15
C VAL A 160 17.87 -3.03 2.23
N THR A 161 17.46 -3.55 3.40
CA THR A 161 17.39 -4.99 3.65
C THR A 161 16.07 -5.62 3.20
N GLY A 162 15.00 -4.83 3.09
CA GLY A 162 13.65 -5.30 2.83
C GLY A 162 12.96 -5.89 4.06
N ALA A 163 13.60 -5.86 5.23
CA ALA A 163 12.98 -6.29 6.48
C ALA A 163 11.82 -5.36 6.85
N ALA A 164 10.73 -5.94 7.37
CA ALA A 164 9.57 -5.19 7.78
C ALA A 164 9.13 -5.62 9.19
N LYS A 165 8.95 -4.65 10.09
CA LYS A 165 8.43 -4.87 11.44
C LYS A 165 7.04 -4.25 11.56
N LEU A 166 6.05 -5.02 12.01
CA LEU A 166 4.67 -4.58 12.22
C LEU A 166 4.47 -4.28 13.68
N ILE A 167 4.39 -3.00 14.03
CA ILE A 167 4.12 -2.54 15.39
C ILE A 167 2.62 -2.35 15.53
N SER A 168 1.97 -3.18 16.35
CA SER A 168 0.54 -3.05 16.65
C SER A 168 0.31 -2.26 17.90
N ILE A 169 -0.46 -1.19 17.77
CA ILE A 169 -0.86 -0.30 18.86
C ILE A 169 -2.31 -0.64 19.22
N PRO A 170 -2.59 -1.12 20.44
CA PRO A 170 -3.96 -1.38 20.87
C PRO A 170 -4.81 -0.10 20.73
N ARG A 171 -6.01 -0.23 20.17
CA ARG A 171 -6.93 0.91 19.98
C ARG A 171 -7.28 1.63 21.29
N ASP A 172 -7.27 0.88 22.38
CA ASP A 172 -7.62 1.34 23.73
C ASP A 172 -6.40 1.96 24.46
N THR A 173 -5.25 2.17 23.76
CA THR A 173 -4.06 2.79 24.32
C THR A 173 -4.36 4.22 24.76
N VAL A 174 -4.10 4.50 26.04
CA VAL A 174 -4.19 5.86 26.59
C VAL A 174 -3.01 6.67 26.05
N ALA A 175 -3.32 7.69 25.27
CA ALA A 175 -2.35 8.54 24.57
C ALA A 175 -2.81 10.00 24.57
N PRO A 176 -1.90 10.96 24.42
CA PRO A 176 -2.27 12.37 24.25
C PRO A 176 -2.89 12.57 22.87
N ILE A 177 -4.19 12.86 22.82
CA ILE A 177 -4.91 13.20 21.60
C ILE A 177 -5.35 14.67 21.61
N ASP A 178 -5.31 15.31 20.44
CA ASP A 178 -5.74 16.68 20.29
C ASP A 178 -7.24 16.70 19.97
N ILE A 179 -8.00 17.45 20.77
CA ILE A 179 -9.44 17.60 20.68
C ILE A 179 -9.76 18.88 19.93
N TYR A 180 -10.62 18.80 18.94
CA TYR A 180 -11.05 19.93 18.13
C TYR A 180 -12.56 20.17 18.24
N ALA A 181 -12.96 21.43 18.17
CA ALA A 181 -14.36 21.82 18.06
C ALA A 181 -14.90 21.49 16.65
N THR A 182 -16.24 21.51 16.50
CA THR A 182 -16.91 21.24 15.22
C THR A 182 -16.54 22.20 14.09
N ASN A 183 -16.02 23.39 14.41
CA ASN A 183 -15.49 24.37 13.46
C ASN A 183 -13.99 24.18 13.13
N GLY A 184 -13.35 23.12 13.64
CA GLY A 184 -11.93 22.82 13.43
C GLY A 184 -10.96 23.55 14.34
N SER A 185 -11.44 24.39 15.29
CA SER A 185 -10.52 25.04 16.23
C SER A 185 -10.04 24.06 17.30
N TYR A 186 -8.72 24.10 17.59
CA TYR A 186 -8.13 23.33 18.68
C TYR A 186 -8.71 23.75 20.04
N LEU A 187 -9.07 22.79 20.86
CA LEU A 187 -9.61 23.01 22.21
C LEU A 187 -8.61 22.67 23.30
N ARG A 188 -8.09 21.43 23.27
CA ARG A 188 -7.16 20.91 24.28
C ARG A 188 -6.52 19.60 23.82
N THR A 189 -5.45 19.20 24.49
CA THR A 189 -4.92 17.84 24.43
C THR A 189 -5.40 17.07 25.66
N GLU A 190 -5.84 15.83 25.48
CA GLU A 190 -6.36 14.97 26.54
C GLU A 190 -5.79 13.56 26.41
N ASN A 191 -5.42 12.94 27.55
CA ASN A 191 -4.99 11.56 27.58
C ASN A 191 -6.24 10.66 27.61
N THR A 192 -6.51 10.01 26.49
CA THR A 192 -7.63 9.08 26.33
C THR A 192 -7.30 8.03 25.25
N GLN A 193 -8.24 7.14 24.95
CA GLN A 193 -8.04 6.06 23.98
C GLN A 193 -7.65 6.60 22.59
N ILE A 194 -6.52 6.16 22.07
CA ILE A 194 -5.91 6.66 20.82
C ILE A 194 -6.84 6.52 19.59
N CYS A 195 -7.73 5.53 19.58
CA CYS A 195 -8.70 5.34 18.49
C CYS A 195 -9.64 6.54 18.30
N LEU A 196 -9.86 7.33 19.34
CA LEU A 196 -10.74 8.51 19.31
C LEU A 196 -10.12 9.68 18.54
N ALA A 197 -8.80 9.72 18.37
CA ALA A 197 -8.12 10.77 17.60
C ALA A 197 -8.68 10.90 16.19
N TYR A 198 -9.10 9.80 15.56
CA TYR A 198 -9.69 9.80 14.22
C TYR A 198 -11.00 10.58 14.16
N ALA A 199 -11.83 10.51 15.23
CA ALA A 199 -13.11 11.18 15.29
C ALA A 199 -13.00 12.72 15.24
N TYR A 200 -11.88 13.27 15.69
CA TYR A 200 -11.65 14.72 15.74
C TYR A 200 -11.11 15.31 14.43
N GLY A 201 -11.24 14.61 13.33
CA GLY A 201 -10.93 15.10 11.98
C GLY A 201 -12.15 15.09 11.06
N ASP A 202 -11.88 15.15 9.76
CA ASP A 202 -12.85 15.23 8.66
C ASP A 202 -13.33 13.86 8.13
N GLY A 203 -12.82 12.77 8.70
CA GLY A 203 -13.02 11.41 8.19
C GLY A 203 -12.06 11.04 7.03
N GLY A 204 -11.12 11.90 6.70
CA GLY A 204 -10.12 11.74 5.66
C GLY A 204 -8.73 12.13 6.15
N GLU A 205 -8.13 13.15 5.55
CA GLU A 205 -6.75 13.60 5.81
C GLU A 205 -6.54 14.01 7.26
N THR A 206 -7.33 14.97 7.74
CA THR A 206 -7.20 15.49 9.09
C THR A 206 -7.40 14.39 10.14
N SER A 207 -8.33 13.46 9.92
CA SER A 207 -8.53 12.31 10.80
C SER A 207 -7.31 11.38 10.86
N CYS A 208 -6.69 11.09 9.72
CA CYS A 208 -5.46 10.31 9.66
C CYS A 208 -4.31 11.03 10.37
N GLU A 209 -4.12 12.32 10.08
CA GLU A 209 -3.04 13.11 10.69
C GLU A 209 -3.19 13.24 12.21
N ASN A 210 -4.41 13.35 12.74
CA ASN A 210 -4.66 13.36 14.19
C ASN A 210 -4.22 12.03 14.85
N VAL A 211 -4.52 10.88 14.23
CA VAL A 211 -4.06 9.59 14.75
C VAL A 211 -2.54 9.51 14.68
N ILE A 212 -1.93 9.92 13.55
CA ILE A 212 -0.48 9.89 13.37
C ILE A 212 0.22 10.80 14.37
N ALA A 213 -0.32 11.99 14.63
CA ALA A 213 0.23 12.89 15.65
C ALA A 213 0.27 12.21 17.02
N SER A 214 -0.82 11.52 17.41
CA SER A 214 -0.87 10.78 18.67
C SER A 214 0.08 9.58 18.68
N VAL A 215 0.18 8.86 17.57
CA VAL A 215 1.14 7.74 17.43
C VAL A 215 2.58 8.24 17.51
N ARG A 216 2.93 9.34 16.86
CA ARG A 216 4.27 9.95 16.96
C ARG A 216 4.60 10.32 18.40
N LYS A 217 3.66 10.93 19.14
CA LYS A 217 3.85 11.30 20.55
C LYS A 217 4.22 10.08 21.41
N ILE A 218 3.50 8.96 21.28
CA ILE A 218 3.82 7.74 22.05
C ILE A 218 5.07 7.01 21.53
N MET A 219 5.46 7.20 20.26
CA MET A 219 6.65 6.61 19.65
C MET A 219 7.88 7.54 19.71
N TYR A 220 7.94 8.41 20.70
CA TYR A 220 9.07 9.31 20.96
C TYR A 220 9.44 10.21 19.77
N GLY A 221 8.48 10.60 18.96
CA GLY A 221 8.70 11.47 17.80
C GLY A 221 9.24 10.76 16.55
N ILE A 222 9.29 9.43 16.52
CA ILE A 222 9.69 8.67 15.31
C ILE A 222 8.83 9.11 14.10
N PRO A 223 9.44 9.49 12.96
CA PRO A 223 8.73 9.96 11.80
C PRO A 223 7.82 8.88 11.20
N ILE A 224 6.58 9.27 10.92
CA ILE A 224 5.63 8.45 10.18
C ILE A 224 5.18 9.31 8.99
N ASN A 225 5.84 9.11 7.84
CA ASN A 225 5.69 9.98 6.66
C ASN A 225 4.61 9.49 5.69
N SER A 226 3.97 8.36 6.03
CA SER A 226 2.94 7.79 5.18
C SER A 226 1.85 7.11 6.00
N TYR A 227 0.64 7.16 5.46
CA TYR A 227 -0.49 6.46 6.04
C TYR A 227 -1.42 5.88 4.97
N ALA A 228 -2.18 4.88 5.37
CA ALA A 228 -3.30 4.34 4.63
C ALA A 228 -4.42 3.98 5.62
N ALA A 229 -5.54 4.66 5.53
CA ALA A 229 -6.77 4.33 6.25
C ALA A 229 -7.67 3.51 5.31
N LEU A 230 -8.08 2.34 5.74
CA LEU A 230 -8.93 1.42 4.98
C LEU A 230 -10.29 1.31 5.65
N ASP A 231 -11.36 1.44 4.87
CA ASP A 231 -12.70 1.10 5.31
C ASP A 231 -12.93 -0.42 5.33
N MET A 232 -13.97 -0.83 6.01
CA MET A 232 -14.24 -2.26 6.19
C MET A 232 -14.68 -2.99 4.92
N SER A 233 -15.33 -2.29 3.98
CA SER A 233 -15.82 -2.87 2.72
C SER A 233 -14.65 -3.24 1.81
N GLY A 234 -13.55 -2.50 1.88
CA GLY A 234 -12.33 -2.74 1.11
C GLY A 234 -11.65 -4.07 1.42
N ILE A 235 -11.79 -4.60 2.64
CA ILE A 235 -11.12 -5.83 3.05
C ILE A 235 -11.51 -7.01 2.16
N SER A 236 -12.81 -7.23 1.94
CA SER A 236 -13.32 -8.34 1.12
C SER A 236 -12.85 -8.24 -0.32
N VAL A 237 -12.93 -7.03 -0.89
CA VAL A 237 -12.57 -6.79 -2.29
C VAL A 237 -11.08 -6.93 -2.54
N LEU A 238 -10.25 -6.35 -1.67
CA LEU A 238 -8.80 -6.46 -1.75
C LEU A 238 -8.31 -7.90 -1.52
N ASN A 239 -8.93 -8.61 -0.57
CA ASN A 239 -8.66 -10.03 -0.33
C ASN A 239 -8.85 -10.86 -1.60
N ASP A 240 -9.96 -10.68 -2.29
CA ASP A 240 -10.25 -11.43 -3.52
C ASP A 240 -9.37 -10.99 -4.69
N LYS A 241 -8.98 -9.70 -4.70
CA LYS A 241 -8.07 -9.15 -5.69
C LYS A 241 -6.70 -9.82 -5.67
N VAL A 242 -6.20 -10.19 -4.49
CA VAL A 242 -4.94 -10.96 -4.38
C VAL A 242 -5.14 -12.47 -4.59
N GLY A 243 -6.38 -12.97 -4.67
CA GLY A 243 -6.73 -14.38 -4.87
C GLY A 243 -7.14 -15.12 -3.61
N GLY A 244 -7.36 -14.39 -2.51
CA GLY A 244 -7.68 -14.92 -1.18
C GLY A 244 -6.44 -15.09 -0.31
N VAL A 245 -6.61 -14.86 0.99
CA VAL A 245 -5.53 -14.92 1.99
C VAL A 245 -5.62 -16.21 2.78
N LYS A 246 -4.50 -16.96 2.81
CA LYS A 246 -4.40 -18.23 3.55
C LYS A 246 -3.93 -17.95 4.96
N VAL A 247 -4.71 -18.39 5.97
CA VAL A 247 -4.40 -18.21 7.39
C VAL A 247 -4.55 -19.52 8.14
N GLU A 248 -3.78 -19.68 9.23
CA GLU A 248 -4.07 -20.64 10.28
C GLU A 248 -4.95 -19.94 11.32
N VAL A 249 -6.12 -20.47 11.60
CA VAL A 249 -7.14 -19.85 12.45
C VAL A 249 -6.66 -19.79 13.89
N LEU A 250 -6.41 -18.59 14.42
CA LEU A 250 -5.86 -18.36 15.78
C LEU A 250 -6.88 -18.66 16.89
N GLU A 251 -8.16 -18.43 16.64
CA GLU A 251 -9.28 -18.76 17.51
C GLU A 251 -10.51 -19.12 16.67
N THR A 252 -11.46 -19.81 17.23
CA THR A 252 -12.69 -20.18 16.51
C THR A 252 -13.50 -18.94 16.15
N VAL A 253 -13.75 -18.73 14.85
CA VAL A 253 -14.49 -17.59 14.29
C VAL A 253 -15.55 -18.13 13.33
N GLY A 254 -16.79 -18.11 13.75
CA GLY A 254 -17.90 -18.65 12.95
C GLY A 254 -17.63 -20.11 12.51
N PRO A 255 -17.58 -20.41 11.21
CA PRO A 255 -17.35 -21.77 10.71
C PRO A 255 -15.87 -22.20 10.82
N PHE A 256 -14.95 -21.28 11.09
CA PHE A 256 -13.51 -21.56 11.13
C PHE A 256 -13.07 -21.96 12.53
N LYS A 257 -12.52 -23.17 12.67
CA LYS A 257 -12.07 -23.69 13.96
C LYS A 257 -10.60 -23.36 14.20
N LYS A 258 -10.23 -23.07 15.45
CA LYS A 258 -8.84 -22.83 15.87
C LYS A 258 -7.91 -23.94 15.36
N GLY A 259 -6.75 -23.56 14.80
CA GLY A 259 -5.74 -24.46 14.24
C GLY A 259 -6.04 -24.93 12.81
N GLN A 260 -7.21 -24.63 12.26
CA GLN A 260 -7.56 -24.96 10.89
C GLN A 260 -6.84 -24.02 9.92
N THR A 261 -6.25 -24.55 8.85
CA THR A 261 -5.72 -23.73 7.75
C THR A 261 -6.81 -23.50 6.71
N VAL A 262 -7.16 -22.23 6.44
CA VAL A 262 -8.21 -21.84 5.51
C VAL A 262 -7.73 -20.75 4.56
N THR A 263 -8.30 -20.71 3.36
CA THR A 263 -8.17 -19.56 2.46
C THR A 263 -9.42 -18.71 2.57
N LEU A 264 -9.26 -17.52 3.15
CA LEU A 264 -10.33 -16.55 3.30
C LEU A 264 -10.69 -15.96 1.95
N LYS A 265 -11.99 -15.87 1.64
CA LYS A 265 -12.52 -15.26 0.40
C LYS A 265 -13.74 -14.40 0.72
N GLY A 266 -13.88 -13.31 -0.03
CA GLY A 266 -15.00 -12.38 0.07
C GLY A 266 -15.22 -11.92 1.51
N GLU A 267 -16.46 -11.88 1.94
CA GLU A 267 -16.87 -11.46 3.27
C GLU A 267 -16.26 -12.28 4.42
N ASN A 268 -15.80 -13.50 4.16
CA ASN A 268 -15.16 -14.31 5.20
C ASN A 268 -13.83 -13.70 5.68
N ALA A 269 -13.12 -12.98 4.81
CA ALA A 269 -11.94 -12.21 5.20
C ALA A 269 -12.31 -11.10 6.18
N MET A 270 -13.34 -10.30 5.85
CA MET A 270 -13.85 -9.26 6.73
C MET A 270 -14.36 -9.82 8.06
N LYS A 271 -15.16 -10.89 8.01
CA LYS A 271 -15.68 -11.55 9.23
C LYS A 271 -14.56 -12.04 10.14
N TYR A 272 -13.48 -12.61 9.57
CA TYR A 272 -12.33 -13.10 10.33
C TYR A 272 -11.58 -11.97 11.05
N VAL A 273 -11.30 -10.87 10.38
CA VAL A 273 -10.53 -9.74 10.96
C VAL A 273 -11.36 -8.88 11.92
N ARG A 274 -12.71 -8.88 11.77
CA ARG A 274 -13.63 -8.09 12.63
C ARG A 274 -14.13 -8.83 13.84
N TYR A 275 -14.05 -10.15 13.86
CA TYR A 275 -14.62 -10.96 14.95
C TYR A 275 -14.14 -10.45 16.31
N ARG A 276 -15.06 -10.31 17.26
CA ARG A 276 -14.81 -9.95 18.65
C ARG A 276 -15.73 -10.75 19.55
N ASN A 277 -15.17 -11.52 20.47
CA ASN A 277 -15.92 -12.12 21.55
C ASN A 277 -16.12 -11.08 22.65
N LYS A 278 -17.33 -10.52 22.76
CA LYS A 278 -17.66 -9.42 23.69
C LYS A 278 -17.61 -9.84 25.18
N ASP A 279 -17.60 -11.15 25.47
CA ASP A 279 -17.56 -11.68 26.82
C ASP A 279 -16.14 -11.68 27.43
N ARG A 280 -15.15 -11.21 26.67
CA ARG A 280 -13.73 -11.19 27.08
C ARG A 280 -13.19 -9.77 27.13
N ILE A 281 -12.50 -9.43 28.22
CA ILE A 281 -11.83 -8.14 28.37
C ILE A 281 -10.69 -7.95 27.36
N ASP A 282 -9.98 -9.04 27.02
CA ASP A 282 -8.88 -9.07 26.05
C ASP A 282 -9.32 -9.27 24.59
N ALA A 283 -10.62 -9.16 24.32
CA ALA A 283 -11.17 -9.38 22.97
C ALA A 283 -10.59 -8.44 21.90
N SER A 284 -10.22 -7.20 22.28
CA SER A 284 -9.55 -6.26 21.38
C SER A 284 -8.13 -6.71 21.02
N LEU A 285 -7.38 -7.25 21.98
CA LEU A 285 -6.03 -7.77 21.74
C LEU A 285 -6.05 -9.01 20.84
N LEU A 286 -6.99 -9.95 21.05
CA LEU A 286 -7.15 -11.12 20.18
C LEU A 286 -7.55 -10.73 18.77
N ARG A 287 -8.43 -9.73 18.59
CA ARG A 287 -8.75 -9.17 17.30
C ARG A 287 -7.52 -8.57 16.62
N MET A 288 -6.72 -7.79 17.35
CA MET A 288 -5.48 -7.22 16.87
C MET A 288 -4.50 -8.30 16.37
N GLN A 289 -4.33 -9.42 17.11
CA GLN A 289 -3.47 -10.53 16.68
C GLN A 289 -3.94 -11.15 15.35
N ARG A 290 -5.26 -11.32 15.14
CA ARG A 290 -5.80 -11.81 13.86
C ARG A 290 -5.59 -10.81 12.74
N GLN A 291 -5.73 -9.52 13.01
CA GLN A 291 -5.47 -8.45 12.04
C GLN A 291 -4.00 -8.41 11.61
N LEU A 292 -3.07 -8.53 12.57
CA LEU A 292 -1.63 -8.66 12.29
C LEU A 292 -1.33 -9.86 11.39
N GLN A 293 -1.86 -11.04 11.77
CA GLN A 293 -1.71 -12.23 10.95
C GLN A 293 -2.23 -11.99 9.53
N TYR A 294 -3.44 -11.43 9.42
CA TYR A 294 -4.07 -11.18 8.13
C TYR A 294 -3.26 -10.21 7.27
N VAL A 295 -2.81 -9.09 7.81
CA VAL A 295 -2.00 -8.10 7.08
C VAL A 295 -0.69 -8.73 6.58
N ARG A 296 0.00 -9.52 7.41
CA ARG A 296 1.21 -10.24 7.03
C ARG A 296 0.95 -11.20 5.85
N GLU A 297 -0.05 -12.05 5.97
CA GLU A 297 -0.38 -13.05 4.95
C GLU A 297 -0.94 -12.41 3.67
N PHE A 298 -1.72 -11.33 3.79
CA PHE A 298 -2.19 -10.52 2.68
C PHE A 298 -1.02 -9.92 1.90
N THR A 299 -0.09 -9.26 2.60
CA THR A 299 1.07 -8.62 1.97
C THR A 299 1.96 -9.66 1.27
N SER A 300 2.23 -10.80 1.94
CA SER A 300 2.97 -11.91 1.33
C SER A 300 2.29 -12.42 0.05
N THR A 301 0.97 -12.56 0.07
CA THR A 301 0.18 -13.01 -1.09
C THR A 301 0.20 -11.97 -2.21
N ALA A 302 0.05 -10.69 -1.88
CA ALA A 302 0.11 -9.58 -2.83
C ALA A 302 1.48 -9.49 -3.50
N VAL A 303 2.57 -9.58 -2.73
CA VAL A 303 3.95 -9.57 -3.26
C VAL A 303 4.17 -10.74 -4.22
N LYS A 304 3.77 -11.97 -3.86
CA LYS A 304 3.86 -13.14 -4.75
C LYS A 304 3.10 -12.91 -6.06
N LYS A 305 1.89 -12.36 -5.98
CA LYS A 305 1.08 -12.06 -7.17
C LYS A 305 1.74 -11.02 -8.06
N VAL A 306 2.26 -9.95 -7.49
CA VAL A 306 2.96 -8.88 -8.21
C VAL A 306 4.26 -9.40 -8.84
N THR A 307 5.03 -10.21 -8.13
CA THR A 307 6.27 -10.82 -8.66
C THR A 307 5.96 -11.74 -9.83
N ALA A 308 4.88 -12.54 -9.76
CA ALA A 308 4.44 -13.40 -10.85
C ALA A 308 3.86 -12.62 -12.05
N ASN A 309 3.17 -11.50 -11.77
CA ASN A 309 2.56 -10.63 -12.78
C ASN A 309 2.67 -9.17 -12.36
N PRO A 310 3.70 -8.43 -12.80
CA PRO A 310 3.93 -7.04 -12.41
C PRO A 310 2.77 -6.08 -12.74
N SER A 311 1.99 -6.35 -13.80
CA SER A 311 0.82 -5.51 -14.14
C SER A 311 -0.28 -5.54 -13.09
N SER A 312 -0.31 -6.56 -12.23
CA SER A 312 -1.27 -6.66 -11.13
C SER A 312 -1.11 -5.57 -10.06
N VAL A 313 0.05 -4.90 -9.97
CA VAL A 313 0.28 -3.75 -9.07
C VAL A 313 -0.74 -2.66 -9.32
N THR A 314 -0.89 -2.23 -10.57
CA THR A 314 -1.81 -1.14 -10.95
C THR A 314 -3.25 -1.49 -10.60
N ASP A 315 -3.62 -2.75 -10.81
CA ASP A 315 -4.97 -3.23 -10.55
C ASP A 315 -5.28 -3.32 -9.03
N ILE A 316 -4.33 -3.83 -8.24
CA ILE A 316 -4.42 -3.84 -6.76
C ILE A 316 -4.46 -2.40 -6.22
N TYR A 317 -3.56 -1.52 -6.70
CA TYR A 317 -3.50 -0.13 -6.29
C TYR A 317 -4.79 0.62 -6.59
N ASN A 318 -5.28 0.58 -7.83
CA ASN A 318 -6.52 1.24 -8.23
C ASN A 318 -7.74 0.70 -7.47
N THR A 319 -7.71 -0.57 -7.08
CA THR A 319 -8.76 -1.16 -6.25
C THR A 319 -8.65 -0.63 -4.82
N ALA A 320 -7.46 -0.60 -4.23
CA ALA A 320 -7.22 -0.07 -2.89
C ALA A 320 -7.67 1.39 -2.75
N MET A 321 -7.36 2.23 -3.75
CA MET A 321 -7.71 3.66 -3.76
C MET A 321 -9.21 3.96 -3.76
N LYS A 322 -10.07 2.95 -3.99
CA LYS A 322 -11.53 3.10 -3.88
C LYS A 322 -12.04 2.96 -2.43
N TYR A 323 -11.26 2.31 -1.59
CA TYR A 323 -11.63 1.91 -0.23
C TYR A 323 -10.67 2.46 0.82
N ALA A 324 -9.67 3.20 0.40
CA ALA A 324 -8.65 3.74 1.28
C ALA A 324 -8.47 5.24 1.09
N TYR A 325 -8.20 5.92 2.19
CA TYR A 325 -7.64 7.27 2.19
C TYR A 325 -6.16 7.19 2.53
N THR A 326 -5.29 7.74 1.68
CA THR A 326 -3.84 7.59 1.85
C THR A 326 -3.06 8.73 1.22
N ASN A 327 -1.92 9.07 1.82
CA ASN A 327 -0.90 9.94 1.23
C ASN A 327 0.21 9.16 0.51
N VAL A 328 0.04 7.84 0.32
CA VAL A 328 0.95 7.00 -0.49
C VAL A 328 0.57 7.17 -1.97
N GLY A 329 1.06 8.25 -2.57
CA GLY A 329 0.91 8.48 -4.00
C GLY A 329 1.71 7.51 -4.87
N LEU A 330 1.57 7.65 -6.19
CA LEU A 330 2.20 6.76 -7.17
C LEU A 330 3.73 6.71 -7.04
N SER A 331 4.39 7.82 -6.69
CA SER A 331 5.85 7.91 -6.48
C SER A 331 6.30 7.02 -5.32
N LYS A 332 5.68 7.15 -4.15
CA LYS A 332 5.94 6.31 -2.97
C LYS A 332 5.65 4.84 -3.26
N ALA A 333 4.49 4.54 -3.87
CA ALA A 333 4.10 3.18 -4.24
C ALA A 333 5.08 2.53 -5.23
N SER A 334 5.56 3.30 -6.23
CA SER A 334 6.56 2.83 -7.19
C SER A 334 7.90 2.52 -6.51
N TYR A 335 8.34 3.37 -5.57
CA TYR A 335 9.54 3.10 -4.81
C TYR A 335 9.42 1.79 -4.01
N PHE A 336 8.33 1.59 -3.27
CA PHE A 336 8.07 0.32 -2.56
C PHE A 336 8.07 -0.89 -3.51
N ALA A 337 7.37 -0.77 -4.64
CA ALA A 337 7.32 -1.85 -5.63
C ALA A 337 8.73 -2.25 -6.11
N THR A 338 9.61 -1.26 -6.37
CA THR A 338 11.01 -1.58 -6.77
C THR A 338 11.77 -2.32 -5.68
N ARG A 339 11.52 -2.01 -4.39
CA ARG A 339 12.18 -2.69 -3.28
C ARG A 339 11.67 -4.11 -3.09
N PHE A 340 10.36 -4.33 -3.22
CA PHE A 340 9.79 -5.68 -3.16
C PHE A 340 10.22 -6.58 -4.32
N VAL A 341 10.37 -6.03 -5.53
CA VAL A 341 10.80 -6.79 -6.72
C VAL A 341 12.32 -7.05 -6.71
N ALA A 342 13.12 -6.15 -6.14
CA ALA A 342 14.59 -6.24 -6.15
C ALA A 342 15.17 -7.35 -5.24
N GLY A 343 14.34 -8.16 -4.57
CA GLY A 343 14.84 -9.41 -4.01
C GLY A 343 14.58 -9.68 -2.55
N ALA A 344 13.75 -8.94 -1.86
CA ALA A 344 13.39 -9.32 -0.52
C ALA A 344 11.89 -9.61 -0.43
N SER A 345 11.52 -10.88 -0.39
CA SER A 345 10.23 -11.23 0.21
C SER A 345 10.24 -10.63 1.61
N PRO A 346 9.39 -9.63 1.90
CA PRO A 346 9.42 -8.96 3.20
C PRO A 346 9.20 -10.01 4.29
N GLN A 347 10.18 -10.17 5.13
CA GLN A 347 10.04 -10.99 6.33
C GLN A 347 9.39 -10.09 7.38
N PHE A 348 8.10 -10.32 7.62
CA PHE A 348 7.36 -9.55 8.60
C PHE A 348 7.59 -10.12 10.00
N GLU A 349 8.15 -9.31 10.87
CA GLU A 349 8.23 -9.54 12.30
C GLU A 349 7.08 -8.78 12.99
N ASN A 350 6.30 -9.48 13.81
CA ASN A 350 5.23 -8.87 14.59
C ASN A 350 5.78 -8.32 15.90
N CYS A 351 5.60 -7.04 16.13
CA CYS A 351 5.98 -6.33 17.34
C CYS A 351 4.71 -5.82 18.03
N SER A 352 4.40 -6.37 19.21
CA SER A 352 3.30 -5.86 20.02
C SER A 352 3.81 -4.82 20.99
N VAL A 353 3.10 -3.72 21.15
CA VAL A 353 3.40 -2.71 22.17
C VAL A 353 3.24 -3.36 23.56
N PRO A 354 4.29 -3.35 24.40
CA PRO A 354 4.19 -3.88 25.75
C PRO A 354 3.34 -2.98 26.65
N GLY A 355 2.51 -3.60 27.49
CA GLY A 355 1.64 -2.83 28.38
C GLY A 355 0.58 -3.69 29.06
N LYS A 356 -0.34 -3.04 29.74
CA LYS A 356 -1.41 -3.67 30.51
C LYS A 356 -2.76 -3.10 30.12
N ILE A 357 -3.76 -3.99 29.99
CA ILE A 357 -5.15 -3.61 29.82
C ILE A 357 -5.82 -3.57 31.21
N VAL A 358 -6.56 -2.52 31.44
CA VAL A 358 -7.36 -2.33 32.68
C VAL A 358 -8.77 -1.87 32.29
N GLU A 359 -9.71 -1.98 33.22
CA GLU A 359 -11.02 -1.37 33.09
C GLU A 359 -10.93 0.08 33.60
N GLY A 360 -11.21 1.03 32.71
CA GLY A 360 -11.24 2.46 33.03
C GLY A 360 -12.45 2.85 33.89
N LYS A 361 -12.46 4.06 34.36
CA LYS A 361 -13.52 4.59 35.27
C LYS A 361 -14.93 4.54 34.64
N ASP A 362 -15.00 4.63 33.31
CA ASP A 362 -16.27 4.63 32.56
C ASP A 362 -16.65 3.20 32.09
N GLY A 363 -15.97 2.17 32.58
CA GLY A 363 -16.21 0.76 32.21
C GLY A 363 -15.68 0.34 30.85
N TYR A 364 -14.90 1.20 30.18
CA TYR A 364 -14.21 0.88 28.93
C TYR A 364 -12.81 0.35 29.19
N ALA A 365 -12.32 -0.47 28.27
CA ALA A 365 -10.94 -0.94 28.32
C ALA A 365 -9.97 0.22 28.08
N GLU A 366 -8.92 0.30 28.89
CA GLU A 366 -7.80 1.21 28.75
C GLU A 366 -6.51 0.41 28.70
N PHE A 367 -5.62 0.73 27.76
CA PHE A 367 -4.31 0.09 27.63
C PHE A 367 -3.21 1.08 28.00
N TYR A 368 -2.42 0.74 29.01
CA TYR A 368 -1.29 1.55 29.46
C TYR A 368 0.02 0.92 29.01
N ILE A 369 0.79 1.69 28.26
CA ILE A 369 2.11 1.28 27.75
C ILE A 369 3.07 1.10 28.91
N GLU A 370 3.88 0.04 28.87
CA GLU A 370 5.05 -0.13 29.73
C GLU A 370 6.24 0.59 29.09
N GLU A 371 6.49 1.80 29.54
CA GLU A 371 7.35 2.78 28.90
C GLU A 371 8.76 2.24 28.59
N LYS A 372 9.42 1.62 29.58
CA LYS A 372 10.78 1.09 29.43
C LYS A 372 10.87 0.01 28.34
N SER A 373 10.01 -0.99 28.41
CA SER A 373 9.98 -2.09 27.44
C SER A 373 9.57 -1.60 26.06
N PHE A 374 8.70 -0.56 25.99
CA PHE A 374 8.31 0.02 24.72
C PHE A 374 9.45 0.84 24.10
N TYR A 375 10.20 1.58 24.92
CA TYR A 375 11.38 2.30 24.43
C TYR A 375 12.44 1.32 23.89
N GLU A 376 12.69 0.21 24.59
CA GLU A 376 13.59 -0.86 24.12
C GLU A 376 13.08 -1.47 22.79
N LEU A 377 11.77 -1.62 22.62
CA LEU A 377 11.19 -2.03 21.34
C LEU A 377 11.47 -0.99 20.25
N ILE A 378 11.27 0.31 20.50
CA ILE A 378 11.58 1.39 19.53
C ILE A 378 13.06 1.37 19.14
N LEU A 379 13.98 1.22 20.11
CA LEU A 379 15.41 1.08 19.82
C LEU A 379 15.68 -0.14 18.92
N SER A 380 15.07 -1.29 19.22
CA SER A 380 15.26 -2.51 18.44
C SER A 380 14.70 -2.44 17.01
N VAL A 381 13.71 -1.58 16.78
CA VAL A 381 13.07 -1.41 15.48
C VAL A 381 13.80 -0.37 14.63
N TYR A 382 14.14 0.77 15.21
CA TYR A 382 14.58 1.94 14.44
C TYR A 382 16.05 2.25 14.55
N TYR A 383 16.80 1.62 15.46
CA TYR A 383 18.20 1.90 15.68
C TYR A 383 19.08 0.66 15.47
N ASN A 384 20.32 0.93 15.10
CA ASN A 384 21.38 -0.08 15.08
C ASN A 384 22.26 0.09 16.33
N GLU A 385 22.54 -0.98 17.05
CA GLU A 385 23.57 -1.00 18.09
C GLU A 385 24.94 -0.84 17.42
N VAL A 386 25.71 0.20 17.81
CA VAL A 386 26.98 0.53 17.17
C VAL A 386 28.17 0.47 18.13
N GLY A 387 27.95 0.23 19.41
CA GLY A 387 28.99 0.09 20.42
C GLY A 387 28.48 0.09 21.84
N THR A 388 29.42 0.12 22.78
CA THR A 388 29.17 0.22 24.24
C THR A 388 29.93 1.41 24.78
N TYR A 389 29.57 1.94 25.96
CA TYR A 389 30.22 3.06 26.64
C TYR A 389 30.39 2.75 28.14
#